data_2d01b7c3952db91d028b97f953a29ff2
#
_entry.id   2d01b7c3952db91d028b97f953a29ff2
#
_cell.length_a   1.000
_cell.length_b   1.000
_cell.length_c   1.000
_cell.angle_alpha   90.00
_cell.angle_beta   90.00
_cell.angle_gamma   90.00
#
_symmetry.space_group_name_H-M   'P 1'
#
loop_
_entity.id
_entity.type
_entity.pdbx_description
1 polymer ?
#
loop_
_entity_poly.entity_id
_entity_poly.type
_entity_poly.pdbx_seq_one_letter_code
_entity_poly.pdbx_strand_id
1 'polypeptide(L)'
;MKNIDLTSFVGKNLNDLVKKGDQLFNDNLEGKIHAHKIYSELLEQVPNIYSSNNEHAFRGMLRQKIWNCERFFFWNEKYTSQAGQDKIIKKIFFSGKKNGFFIEIGAYDGINGSNCYHFERFLNW
;
A
#
# COMPACT_ATOMS: atom_id res chain seq x y z
N MET A 1 -15.30 -4.83 -9.80
CA MET A 1 -14.35 -5.71 -9.08
C MET A 1 -14.97 -7.09 -8.95
N LYS A 2 -14.33 -8.13 -9.46
CA LYS A 2 -14.80 -9.51 -9.24
C LYS A 2 -14.67 -9.81 -7.75
N ASN A 3 -15.74 -10.32 -7.13
CA ASN A 3 -15.67 -10.83 -5.77
C ASN A 3 -14.61 -11.94 -5.72
N ILE A 4 -13.57 -11.73 -4.94
CA ILE A 4 -12.57 -12.75 -4.69
C ILE A 4 -13.19 -13.69 -3.66
N ASP A 5 -13.39 -14.95 -4.06
CA ASP A 5 -13.86 -15.99 -3.13
C ASP A 5 -12.71 -16.40 -2.20
N LEU A 6 -12.82 -16.02 -0.95
CA LEU A 6 -11.79 -16.24 0.07
C LEU A 6 -12.12 -17.40 1.01
N THR A 7 -13.17 -18.17 0.71
CA THR A 7 -13.61 -19.28 1.56
C THR A 7 -12.60 -20.42 1.66
N SER A 8 -11.63 -20.48 0.75
CA SER A 8 -10.54 -21.46 0.77
C SER A 8 -9.42 -21.14 1.78
N PHE A 9 -9.41 -19.95 2.36
CA PHE A 9 -8.39 -19.50 3.30
C PHE A 9 -8.88 -19.61 4.74
N VAL A 10 -8.70 -20.75 5.38
CA VAL A 10 -8.81 -20.93 6.83
C VAL A 10 -10.10 -20.40 7.46
N GLY A 11 -11.15 -21.20 7.53
CA GLY A 11 -12.27 -21.23 8.50
C GLY A 11 -12.80 -19.97 9.19
N LYS A 12 -12.27 -18.79 8.92
CA LYS A 12 -12.79 -17.47 9.31
C LYS A 12 -13.15 -16.70 8.05
N ASN A 13 -14.26 -16.02 8.11
CA ASN A 13 -14.72 -15.18 7.01
C ASN A 13 -13.76 -13.99 6.81
N LEU A 14 -12.69 -14.17 6.04
CA LEU A 14 -11.69 -13.14 5.75
C LEU A 14 -12.34 -11.90 5.11
N ASN A 15 -13.43 -12.09 4.36
CA ASN A 15 -14.20 -11.00 3.81
C ASN A 15 -14.79 -10.09 4.89
N ASP A 16 -15.27 -10.63 6.00
CA ASP A 16 -15.82 -9.83 7.09
C ASP A 16 -14.74 -9.05 7.82
N LEU A 17 -13.53 -9.61 7.94
CA LEU A 17 -12.39 -8.88 8.48
C LEU A 17 -11.94 -7.74 7.56
N VAL A 18 -11.93 -7.97 6.24
CA VAL A 18 -11.64 -6.90 5.27
C VAL A 18 -12.71 -5.80 5.36
N LYS A 19 -14.00 -6.15 5.41
CA LYS A 19 -15.09 -5.18 5.57
C LYS A 19 -14.95 -4.37 6.86
N LYS A 20 -14.60 -5.03 7.97
CA LYS A 20 -14.33 -4.35 9.24
C LYS A 20 -13.17 -3.35 9.12
N GLY A 21 -12.09 -3.74 8.47
CA GLY A 21 -10.98 -2.86 8.17
C GLY A 21 -11.42 -1.65 7.32
N ASP A 22 -12.25 -1.87 6.30
CA ASP A 22 -12.76 -0.81 5.43
C ASP A 22 -13.65 0.19 6.18
N GLN A 23 -14.47 -0.29 7.11
CA GLN A 23 -15.27 0.59 7.99
C GLN A 23 -14.36 1.46 8.86
N LEU A 24 -13.38 0.86 9.52
CA LEU A 24 -12.44 1.57 10.38
C LEU A 24 -11.57 2.57 9.59
N PHE A 25 -11.18 2.22 8.37
CA PHE A 25 -10.40 3.12 7.51
C PHE A 25 -11.13 4.43 7.19
N ASN A 26 -12.45 4.38 7.03
CA ASN A 26 -13.29 5.55 6.73
C ASN A 26 -13.61 6.42 7.96
N ASP A 27 -13.23 5.98 9.15
CA ASP A 27 -13.40 6.71 10.40
C ASP A 27 -12.30 7.77 10.58
N ASN A 28 -11.71 7.87 11.74
CA ASN A 28 -10.65 8.82 12.08
C ASN A 28 -9.24 8.21 11.91
N LEU A 29 -8.21 8.91 12.38
CA LEU A 29 -6.82 8.44 12.31
C LEU A 29 -6.60 7.15 13.11
N GLU A 30 -7.22 7.02 14.28
CA GLU A 30 -7.14 5.81 15.10
C GLU A 30 -7.77 4.62 14.38
N GLY A 31 -8.91 4.84 13.70
CA GLY A 31 -9.55 3.85 12.83
C GLY A 31 -8.60 3.37 11.73
N LYS A 32 -7.83 4.26 11.10
CA LYS A 32 -6.82 3.90 10.09
C LYS A 32 -5.68 3.06 10.65
N ILE A 33 -5.26 3.32 11.90
CA ILE A 33 -4.27 2.49 12.60
C ILE A 33 -4.80 1.07 12.82
N HIS A 34 -6.04 0.95 13.28
CA HIS A 34 -6.68 -0.35 13.47
C HIS A 34 -6.92 -1.09 12.15
N ALA A 35 -7.35 -0.38 11.10
CA ALA A 35 -7.49 -0.95 9.75
C ALA A 35 -6.17 -1.50 9.23
N HIS A 36 -5.08 -0.73 9.36
CA HIS A 36 -3.73 -1.17 8.99
C HIS A 36 -3.34 -2.48 9.68
N LYS A 37 -3.59 -2.57 11.00
CA LYS A 37 -3.31 -3.78 11.77
C LYS A 37 -4.09 -4.99 11.22
N ILE A 38 -5.39 -4.83 10.99
CA ILE A 38 -6.24 -5.91 10.42
C ILE A 38 -5.69 -6.37 9.07
N TYR A 39 -5.40 -5.45 8.14
CA TYR A 39 -4.91 -5.82 6.81
C TYR A 39 -3.53 -6.47 6.87
N SER A 40 -2.64 -6.04 7.77
CA SER A 40 -1.33 -6.65 7.95
C SER A 40 -1.43 -8.07 8.49
N GLU A 41 -2.26 -8.30 9.51
CA GLU A 41 -2.51 -9.64 10.06
C GLU A 41 -3.13 -10.58 9.01
N LEU A 42 -4.04 -10.07 8.17
CA LEU A 42 -4.61 -10.83 7.06
C LEU A 42 -3.52 -11.17 6.01
N LEU A 43 -2.65 -10.22 5.69
CA LEU A 43 -1.58 -10.44 4.72
C LEU A 43 -0.59 -11.52 5.18
N GLU A 44 -0.32 -11.62 6.48
CA GLU A 44 0.53 -12.66 7.06
C GLU A 44 -0.10 -14.06 6.97
N GLN A 45 -1.44 -14.13 7.02
CA GLN A 45 -2.17 -15.41 6.91
C GLN A 45 -2.26 -15.94 5.49
N VAL A 46 -2.04 -15.10 4.47
CA VAL A 46 -2.10 -15.51 3.06
C VAL A 46 -0.72 -16.00 2.61
N PRO A 47 -0.60 -17.20 2.02
CA PRO A 47 0.68 -17.75 1.58
C PRO A 47 1.48 -16.81 0.68
N ASN A 48 2.80 -16.80 0.84
CA ASN A 48 3.70 -16.03 -0.04
C ASN A 48 3.87 -16.69 -1.41
N ILE A 49 3.69 -18.02 -1.47
CA ILE A 49 3.73 -18.79 -2.71
C ILE A 49 2.27 -18.97 -3.13
N TYR A 50 1.94 -18.46 -4.31
CA TYR A 50 0.58 -18.49 -4.81
C TYR A 50 0.26 -19.82 -5.47
N SER A 51 -0.82 -20.43 -5.05
CA SER A 51 -1.38 -21.60 -5.73
C SER A 51 -2.42 -21.21 -6.78
N SER A 52 -2.89 -19.96 -6.76
CA SER A 52 -3.91 -19.47 -7.67
C SER A 52 -3.78 -17.95 -7.94
N ASN A 53 -4.37 -17.52 -9.07
CA ASN A 53 -4.49 -16.08 -9.38
C ASN A 53 -5.34 -15.31 -8.35
N ASN A 54 -6.26 -15.96 -7.67
CA ASN A 54 -7.10 -15.33 -6.65
C ASN A 54 -6.28 -14.97 -5.41
N GLU A 55 -5.36 -15.84 -4.98
CA GLU A 55 -4.43 -15.55 -3.87
C GLU A 55 -3.55 -14.36 -4.18
N HIS A 56 -2.99 -14.33 -5.39
CA HIS A 56 -2.18 -13.21 -5.85
C HIS A 56 -2.96 -11.89 -5.83
N ALA A 57 -4.17 -11.88 -6.38
CA ALA A 57 -5.03 -10.70 -6.42
C ALA A 57 -5.41 -10.22 -5.01
N PHE A 58 -5.68 -11.15 -4.08
CA PHE A 58 -6.02 -10.83 -2.70
C PHE A 58 -4.85 -10.23 -1.94
N ARG A 59 -3.66 -10.80 -2.06
CA ARG A 59 -2.44 -10.21 -1.47
C ARG A 59 -2.18 -8.80 -2.01
N GLY A 60 -2.35 -8.61 -3.32
CA GLY A 60 -2.21 -7.29 -3.96
C GLY A 60 -3.20 -6.28 -3.39
N MET A 61 -4.46 -6.67 -3.22
CA MET A 61 -5.50 -5.83 -2.59
C MET A 61 -5.14 -5.46 -1.14
N LEU A 62 -4.69 -6.42 -0.32
CA LEU A 62 -4.30 -6.14 1.06
C LEU A 62 -3.11 -5.18 1.14
N ARG A 63 -2.08 -5.37 0.30
CA ARG A 63 -0.95 -4.44 0.22
C ARG A 63 -1.38 -3.03 -0.16
N GLN A 64 -2.32 -2.89 -1.10
CA GLN A 64 -2.87 -1.60 -1.46
C GLN A 64 -3.62 -0.94 -0.30
N LYS A 65 -4.41 -1.72 0.46
CA LYS A 65 -5.12 -1.22 1.64
C LYS A 65 -4.16 -0.80 2.76
N ILE A 66 -3.13 -1.59 3.02
CA ILE A 66 -2.05 -1.26 3.97
C ILE A 66 -1.39 0.06 3.55
N TRP A 67 -1.01 0.19 2.29
CA TRP A 67 -0.42 1.41 1.76
C TRP A 67 -1.32 2.63 1.91
N ASN A 68 -2.62 2.48 1.65
CA ASN A 68 -3.57 3.56 1.83
C ASN A 68 -3.62 4.04 3.30
N CYS A 69 -3.51 3.14 4.28
CA CYS A 69 -3.37 3.54 5.68
C CYS A 69 -2.04 4.25 5.95
N GLU A 70 -0.93 3.68 5.48
CA GLU A 70 0.42 4.21 5.70
C GLU A 70 0.60 5.64 5.19
N ARG A 71 -0.08 6.01 4.10
CA ARG A 71 -0.06 7.38 3.57
C ARG A 71 -0.52 8.43 4.60
N PHE A 72 -1.31 8.05 5.58
CA PHE A 72 -1.75 8.94 6.65
C PHE A 72 -0.78 8.98 7.84
N PHE A 73 0.11 8.01 7.98
CA PHE A 73 1.05 7.92 9.10
C PHE A 73 2.36 8.68 8.85
N PHE A 74 2.69 8.97 7.60
CA PHE A 74 3.96 9.57 7.20
C PHE A 74 3.76 11.02 6.74
N TRP A 75 3.21 11.87 7.62
CA TRP A 75 2.92 13.27 7.33
C TRP A 75 4.12 14.11 6.86
N ASN A 76 5.33 13.77 7.30
CA ASN A 76 6.54 14.50 6.98
C ASN A 76 7.22 14.02 5.69
N GLU A 77 6.79 12.89 5.15
CA GLU A 77 7.31 12.31 3.92
C GLU A 77 6.14 11.99 2.99
N LYS A 78 5.83 12.91 2.10
CA LYS A 78 4.73 12.72 1.13
C LYS A 78 5.16 11.73 0.05
N TYR A 79 4.75 10.50 0.21
CA TYR A 79 4.80 9.51 -0.85
C TYR A 79 3.52 9.58 -1.67
N THR A 80 3.64 9.70 -2.99
CA THR A 80 2.51 9.96 -3.88
C THR A 80 2.22 8.83 -4.86
N SER A 81 3.11 7.86 -4.97
CA SER A 81 2.93 6.71 -5.85
C SER A 81 1.67 5.90 -5.51
N GLN A 82 1.16 5.17 -6.50
CA GLN A 82 -0.10 4.44 -6.37
C GLN A 82 -0.06 3.33 -5.32
N ALA A 83 1.07 2.66 -5.17
CA ALA A 83 1.25 1.50 -4.28
C ALA A 83 2.52 1.54 -3.43
N GLY A 84 3.08 2.73 -3.18
CA GLY A 84 4.26 2.91 -2.34
C GLY A 84 5.59 2.60 -3.02
N GLN A 85 5.64 2.62 -4.34
CA GLN A 85 6.86 2.35 -5.09
C GLN A 85 7.99 3.34 -4.74
N ASP A 86 7.67 4.63 -4.65
CA ASP A 86 8.60 5.70 -4.25
C ASP A 86 9.20 5.44 -2.85
N LYS A 87 8.38 5.02 -1.88
CA LYS A 87 8.85 4.63 -0.54
C LYS A 87 9.80 3.44 -0.59
N ILE A 88 9.45 2.41 -1.37
CA ILE A 88 10.26 1.20 -1.51
C ILE A 88 11.58 1.53 -2.21
N ILE A 89 11.54 2.28 -3.30
CA ILE A 89 12.72 2.69 -4.07
C ILE A 89 13.67 3.51 -3.18
N LYS A 90 13.15 4.50 -2.46
CA LYS A 90 13.95 5.27 -1.50
C LYS A 90 14.62 4.36 -0.48
N LYS A 91 13.86 3.48 0.16
CA LYS A 91 14.35 2.63 1.25
C LYS A 91 15.42 1.64 0.80
N ILE A 92 15.21 0.97 -0.35
CA ILE A 92 16.05 -0.14 -0.79
C ILE A 92 17.26 0.34 -1.60
N PHE A 93 17.04 1.28 -2.53
CA PHE A 93 18.07 1.64 -3.50
C PHE A 93 18.76 2.98 -3.21
N PHE A 94 18.04 3.93 -2.59
CA PHE A 94 18.52 5.30 -2.47
C PHE A 94 18.43 5.87 -1.06
N SER A 95 18.58 5.03 -0.05
CA SER A 95 18.58 5.47 1.35
C SER A 95 19.64 6.55 1.58
N GLY A 96 19.20 7.75 1.99
CA GLY A 96 20.08 8.88 2.25
C GLY A 96 20.63 9.62 1.02
N LYS A 97 20.41 9.13 -0.21
CA LYS A 97 20.89 9.78 -1.42
C LYS A 97 20.06 11.04 -1.73
N LYS A 98 20.78 12.16 -1.94
CA LYS A 98 20.23 13.45 -2.39
C LYS A 98 20.85 13.84 -3.73
N ASN A 99 20.27 14.85 -4.39
CA ASN A 99 20.79 15.43 -5.62
C ASN A 99 20.98 14.39 -6.72
N GLY A 100 20.00 13.50 -6.90
CA GLY A 100 19.98 12.52 -7.98
C GLY A 100 19.37 13.09 -9.26
N PHE A 101 19.13 12.21 -10.20
CA PHE A 101 18.43 12.49 -11.45
C PHE A 101 17.41 11.40 -11.72
N PHE A 102 16.25 11.77 -12.23
CA PHE A 102 15.21 10.84 -12.65
C PHE A 102 14.56 11.28 -13.96
N ILE A 103 13.91 10.33 -14.61
CA ILE A 103 12.97 10.57 -15.71
C ILE A 103 11.70 9.81 -15.38
N GLU A 104 10.57 10.49 -15.39
CA GLU A 104 9.26 9.88 -15.21
C GLU A 104 8.42 10.09 -16.47
N ILE A 105 7.94 8.98 -17.05
CA ILE A 105 7.06 8.98 -18.23
C ILE A 105 5.65 8.67 -17.75
N GLY A 106 4.67 9.48 -18.16
CA GLY A 106 3.27 9.30 -17.75
C GLY A 106 2.97 9.85 -16.35
N ALA A 107 3.68 10.90 -15.94
CA ALA A 107 3.56 11.52 -14.61
C ALA A 107 2.23 12.22 -14.32
N TYR A 108 1.26 12.19 -15.22
CA TYR A 108 -0.04 12.84 -15.12
C TYR A 108 0.07 14.32 -14.72
N ASP A 109 -0.22 14.69 -13.47
CA ASP A 109 -0.08 16.06 -12.94
C ASP A 109 1.25 16.29 -12.22
N GLY A 110 2.15 15.31 -12.25
CA GLY A 110 3.46 15.35 -11.60
C GLY A 110 3.43 15.09 -10.08
N ILE A 111 2.26 14.91 -9.49
CA ILE A 111 2.09 14.72 -8.05
C ILE A 111 1.31 13.43 -7.76
N ASN A 112 0.07 13.37 -8.24
CA ASN A 112 -0.81 12.23 -7.96
C ASN A 112 -0.36 10.98 -8.72
N GLY A 113 -0.01 9.93 -7.98
CA GLY A 113 0.49 8.68 -8.56
C GLY A 113 1.95 8.75 -9.01
N SER A 114 2.63 9.89 -8.92
CA SER A 114 4.03 10.04 -9.30
C SER A 114 4.93 9.18 -8.40
N ASN A 115 5.87 8.48 -9.03
CA ASN A 115 6.93 7.74 -8.36
C ASN A 115 8.14 8.61 -8.02
N CYS A 116 8.22 9.81 -8.58
CA CYS A 116 9.39 10.69 -8.51
C CYS A 116 9.18 11.96 -7.68
N TYR A 117 7.92 12.38 -7.43
CA TYR A 117 7.60 13.60 -6.68
C TYR A 117 8.30 13.66 -5.32
N HIS A 118 8.36 12.55 -4.57
CA HIS A 118 9.07 12.48 -3.30
C HIS A 118 10.56 12.81 -3.45
N PHE A 119 11.21 12.27 -4.48
CA PHE A 119 12.64 12.46 -4.74
C PHE A 119 12.93 13.91 -5.12
N GLU A 120 12.13 14.51 -5.97
CA GLU A 120 12.25 15.92 -6.34
C GLU A 120 12.03 16.81 -5.12
N ARG A 121 10.89 16.67 -4.44
CA ARG A 121 10.45 17.62 -3.42
C ARG A 121 11.24 17.57 -2.13
N PHE A 122 11.69 16.40 -1.71
CA PHE A 122 12.33 16.18 -0.40
C PHE A 122 13.80 15.80 -0.47
N LEU A 123 14.28 15.34 -1.60
CA LEU A 123 15.67 14.88 -1.78
C LEU A 123 16.46 15.70 -2.81
N ASN A 124 15.83 16.70 -3.39
CA ASN A 124 16.44 17.60 -4.37
C ASN A 124 17.03 16.88 -5.59
N TRP A 125 16.27 15.94 -6.17
CA TRP A 125 16.64 15.22 -7.40
C TRP A 125 16.19 15.99 -8.62
#